data_c9e2eab87fce3de935d51f1917952d13
#
_entry.id   c9e2eab87fce3de935d51f1917952d13
#
_cell.length_a   1.000
_cell.length_b   1.000
_cell.length_c   1.000
_cell.angle_alpha   90.00
_cell.angle_beta   90.00
_cell.angle_gamma   90.00
#
_symmetry.space_group_name_H-M   'P 1'
#
loop_
_entity.id
_entity.type
_entity.pdbx_description
1 polymer ?
#
loop_
_entity_poly.entity_id
_entity_poly.type
_entity_poly.pdbx_seq_one_letter_code
_entity_poly.pdbx_strand_id
1 'polypeptide(L)'
;VYGLDGKQIQEIQLPSLGSVGFSGNKDDKECFFGFTSFTIPGATYKYDMDQNTYELYRAPKVQFNSDDFVTEQVFFASKDGVKIPMFLTYKKDLKKDGKNPVFLYGYGGFGISLNPGFSATRIPFLENGGIYAQVNLRGGSEYGEDWHVAGTKMQKQNVFDDFISAAEYLIDQKYTNKDKIAIVGGSNGGLLVVFLPVFRDRLLLRHTDNSVPTIARNIADKLLVPYSSQNPFPVLHGRGCIHPEERIY
;
A
#
# COMPACT_ATOMS: atom_id res chain seq x y z
N VAL A 1 -0.17 -5.50 26.74
CA VAL A 1 0.77 -5.60 27.87
C VAL A 1 0.66 -7.01 28.44
N TYR A 2 1.80 -7.63 28.67
CA TYR A 2 1.90 -8.98 29.23
C TYR A 2 2.81 -8.99 30.43
N GLY A 3 2.50 -9.82 31.42
CA GLY A 3 3.37 -10.13 32.54
C GLY A 3 4.57 -10.97 32.08
N LEU A 4 5.61 -11.03 32.89
CA LEU A 4 6.78 -11.89 32.61
C LEU A 4 6.44 -13.39 32.61
N ASP A 5 5.28 -13.77 33.15
CA ASP A 5 4.71 -15.11 33.12
C ASP A 5 3.92 -15.41 31.82
N GLY A 6 3.89 -14.45 30.88
CA GLY A 6 3.20 -14.55 29.60
C GLY A 6 1.69 -14.30 29.66
N LYS A 7 1.14 -13.95 30.82
CA LYS A 7 -0.28 -13.61 30.93
C LYS A 7 -0.55 -12.21 30.42
N GLN A 8 -1.60 -12.07 29.63
CA GLN A 8 -2.07 -10.77 29.19
C GLN A 8 -2.64 -9.99 30.39
N ILE A 9 -2.11 -8.79 30.62
CA ILE A 9 -2.57 -7.85 31.66
C ILE A 9 -3.60 -6.91 31.07
N GLN A 10 -3.28 -6.32 29.92
CA GLN A 10 -4.13 -5.31 29.27
C GLN A 10 -3.85 -5.23 27.77
N GLU A 11 -4.88 -4.82 27.03
CA GLU A 11 -4.75 -4.37 25.65
C GLU A 11 -4.86 -2.83 25.59
N ILE A 12 -3.88 -2.18 24.98
CA ILE A 12 -3.90 -0.73 24.78
C ILE A 12 -4.77 -0.43 23.58
N GLN A 13 -5.90 0.24 23.80
CA GLN A 13 -6.80 0.65 22.72
C GLN A 13 -6.17 1.83 21.98
N LEU A 14 -5.84 1.63 20.70
CA LEU A 14 -5.27 2.67 19.84
C LEU A 14 -6.37 3.56 19.24
N PRO A 15 -6.03 4.82 18.86
CA PRO A 15 -7.03 5.77 18.33
C PRO A 15 -7.70 5.29 17.02
N SER A 16 -6.99 4.52 16.20
CA SER A 16 -7.47 3.95 14.94
C SER A 16 -6.57 2.80 14.48
N LEU A 17 -6.89 2.21 13.32
CA LEU A 17 -5.93 1.35 12.61
C LEU A 17 -4.70 2.17 12.24
N GLY A 18 -3.52 1.71 12.66
CA GLY A 18 -2.28 2.47 12.50
C GLY A 18 -1.04 1.62 12.78
N SER A 19 0.09 2.31 12.79
CA SER A 19 1.38 1.74 13.15
C SER A 19 1.81 2.27 14.50
N VAL A 20 2.36 1.40 15.34
CA VAL A 20 2.83 1.73 16.69
C VAL A 20 4.25 1.23 16.89
N GLY A 21 5.05 2.00 17.62
CA GLY A 21 6.38 1.62 18.07
C GLY A 21 6.60 2.04 19.50
N PHE A 22 7.09 1.15 20.35
CA PHE A 22 7.36 1.41 21.76
C PHE A 22 8.84 1.71 22.02
N SER A 23 9.09 2.58 23.00
CA SER A 23 10.42 2.93 23.49
C SER A 23 10.37 3.10 25.02
N GLY A 24 11.26 2.43 25.74
CA GLY A 24 11.40 2.47 27.19
C GLY A 24 12.41 1.44 27.65
N ASN A 25 12.78 1.50 28.94
CA ASN A 25 13.65 0.52 29.58
C ASN A 25 12.82 -0.39 30.49
N LYS A 26 13.34 -1.58 30.74
CA LYS A 26 12.64 -2.61 31.53
C LYS A 26 12.33 -2.21 32.98
N ASP A 27 13.11 -1.27 33.53
CA ASP A 27 12.99 -0.82 34.93
C ASP A 27 12.23 0.52 35.05
N ASP A 28 11.78 1.09 33.92
CA ASP A 28 11.00 2.32 33.89
C ASP A 28 9.54 2.04 34.28
N LYS A 29 8.92 2.97 35.00
CA LYS A 29 7.48 2.94 35.30
C LYS A 29 6.64 3.56 34.18
N GLU A 30 7.28 4.25 33.27
CA GLU A 30 6.70 4.93 32.16
C GLU A 30 7.40 4.51 30.88
N CYS A 31 6.66 4.32 29.80
CA CYS A 31 7.23 4.20 28.48
C CYS A 31 6.54 5.12 27.49
N PHE A 32 7.18 5.32 26.34
CA PHE A 32 6.61 6.11 25.29
C PHE A 32 6.30 5.24 24.08
N PHE A 33 5.18 5.54 23.41
CA PHE A 33 4.93 4.93 22.12
C PHE A 33 4.56 5.98 21.08
N GLY A 34 5.12 5.80 19.89
CA GLY A 34 4.75 6.56 18.71
C GLY A 34 3.60 5.87 18.02
N PHE A 35 2.59 6.63 17.61
CA PHE A 35 1.47 6.14 16.82
C PHE A 35 1.27 7.00 15.59
N THR A 36 1.03 6.36 14.44
CA THR A 36 0.66 7.04 13.19
C THR A 36 -0.38 6.23 12.44
N SER A 37 -1.22 6.91 11.67
CA SER A 37 -2.18 6.27 10.76
C SER A 37 -2.20 7.01 9.42
N PHE A 38 -3.12 6.67 8.53
CA PHE A 38 -3.26 7.40 7.26
C PHE A 38 -3.70 8.86 7.46
N THR A 39 -4.39 9.16 8.56
CA THR A 39 -4.94 10.49 8.88
C THR A 39 -4.41 11.09 10.19
N ILE A 40 -3.65 10.33 10.98
CA ILE A 40 -3.05 10.84 12.21
C ILE A 40 -1.54 10.94 11.97
N PRO A 41 -0.97 12.17 11.93
CA PRO A 41 0.47 12.36 11.87
C PRO A 41 1.12 11.79 13.14
N GLY A 42 2.37 11.37 13.04
CA GLY A 42 3.08 10.71 14.15
C GLY A 42 2.91 11.46 15.48
N ALA A 43 2.17 10.87 16.40
CA ALA A 43 1.96 11.35 17.75
C ALA A 43 2.72 10.49 18.75
N THR A 44 3.24 11.11 19.82
CA THR A 44 3.89 10.39 20.90
C THR A 44 2.96 10.38 22.10
N TYR A 45 2.77 9.21 22.67
CA TYR A 45 1.99 8.98 23.87
C TYR A 45 2.92 8.51 24.99
N LYS A 46 2.61 8.90 26.20
CA LYS A 46 3.24 8.43 27.42
C LYS A 46 2.33 7.40 28.06
N TYR A 47 2.85 6.23 28.35
CA TYR A 47 2.13 5.13 28.97
C TYR A 47 2.65 4.91 30.38
N ASP A 48 1.76 4.95 31.38
CA ASP A 48 2.00 4.64 32.78
C ASP A 48 1.81 3.14 33.01
N MET A 49 2.87 2.42 33.37
CA MET A 49 2.83 0.96 33.54
C MET A 49 2.15 0.55 34.85
N ASP A 50 2.16 1.41 35.89
CA ASP A 50 1.54 1.13 37.18
C ASP A 50 0.01 1.30 37.09
N GLN A 51 -0.45 2.34 36.36
CA GLN A 51 -1.88 2.65 36.22
C GLN A 51 -2.53 2.01 34.99
N ASN A 52 -1.70 1.48 34.05
CA ASN A 52 -2.15 0.97 32.75
C ASN A 52 -2.98 1.99 31.95
N THR A 53 -2.55 3.25 31.95
CA THR A 53 -3.19 4.35 31.20
C THR A 53 -2.19 5.04 30.31
N TYR A 54 -2.68 5.71 29.29
CA TYR A 54 -1.81 6.56 28.46
C TYR A 54 -2.44 7.92 28.21
N GLU A 55 -1.57 8.90 27.98
CA GLU A 55 -1.95 10.26 27.63
C GLU A 55 -1.16 10.74 26.41
N LEU A 56 -1.72 11.70 25.67
CA LEU A 56 -1.01 12.34 24.58
C LEU A 56 0.12 13.21 25.15
N TYR A 57 1.36 12.83 24.85
CA TYR A 57 2.54 13.59 25.26
C TYR A 57 2.92 14.67 24.23
N ARG A 58 2.89 14.32 22.93
CA ARG A 58 3.25 15.25 21.86
C ARG A 58 2.57 14.86 20.55
N ALA A 59 1.98 15.83 19.86
CA ALA A 59 1.51 15.69 18.48
C ALA A 59 1.85 16.91 17.65
N PRO A 60 2.11 16.77 16.35
CA PRO A 60 2.23 17.90 15.45
C PRO A 60 0.87 18.61 15.31
N LYS A 61 0.91 19.92 15.18
CA LYS A 61 -0.29 20.71 14.86
C LYS A 61 -0.58 20.58 13.37
N VAL A 62 -1.76 20.13 13.03
CA VAL A 62 -2.26 19.98 11.65
C VAL A 62 -3.54 20.78 11.47
N GLN A 63 -3.78 21.25 10.23
CA GLN A 63 -4.96 22.09 9.91
C GLN A 63 -6.08 21.25 9.28
N PHE A 64 -6.29 20.03 9.77
CA PHE A 64 -7.42 19.19 9.37
C PHE A 64 -7.87 18.37 10.58
N ASN A 65 -9.11 17.87 10.52
CA ASN A 65 -9.68 17.03 11.57
C ASN A 65 -9.60 15.57 11.18
N SER A 66 -8.75 14.79 11.84
CA SER A 66 -8.63 13.33 11.62
C SER A 66 -9.93 12.58 11.88
N ASP A 67 -10.80 13.11 12.75
CA ASP A 67 -12.07 12.47 13.13
C ASP A 67 -13.11 12.52 12.00
N ASP A 68 -12.93 13.31 10.96
CA ASP A 68 -13.79 13.33 9.78
C ASP A 68 -13.59 12.13 8.86
N PHE A 69 -12.53 11.35 9.09
CA PHE A 69 -12.15 10.22 8.26
C PHE A 69 -12.32 8.89 8.98
N VAL A 70 -12.43 7.84 8.18
CA VAL A 70 -12.40 6.46 8.63
C VAL A 70 -11.33 5.71 7.87
N THR A 71 -10.65 4.79 8.57
CA THR A 71 -9.79 3.77 7.97
C THR A 71 -10.35 2.41 8.31
N GLU A 72 -10.63 1.60 7.31
CA GLU A 72 -11.05 0.21 7.48
C GLU A 72 -10.08 -0.73 6.75
N GLN A 73 -9.96 -1.96 7.22
CA GLN A 73 -9.29 -3.03 6.51
C GLN A 73 -10.34 -3.96 5.92
N VAL A 74 -10.29 -4.14 4.61
CA VAL A 74 -11.16 -5.05 3.88
C VAL A 74 -10.34 -6.20 3.30
N PHE A 75 -11.01 -7.30 2.98
CA PHE A 75 -10.40 -8.46 2.32
C PHE A 75 -11.20 -8.80 1.07
N PHE A 76 -10.48 -9.06 -0.01
CA PHE A 76 -11.07 -9.50 -1.27
C PHE A 76 -10.35 -10.75 -1.78
N ALA A 77 -10.99 -11.51 -2.66
CA ALA A 77 -10.38 -12.68 -3.29
C ALA A 77 -9.57 -12.23 -4.50
N SER A 78 -8.30 -12.67 -4.58
CA SER A 78 -7.53 -12.61 -5.81
C SER A 78 -8.06 -13.64 -6.82
N LYS A 79 -7.55 -13.60 -8.04
CA LYS A 79 -7.93 -14.51 -9.13
C LYS A 79 -7.81 -15.99 -8.78
N ASP A 80 -6.86 -16.36 -7.93
CA ASP A 80 -6.64 -17.71 -7.42
C ASP A 80 -7.40 -18.04 -6.13
N GLY A 81 -8.25 -17.11 -5.65
CA GLY A 81 -9.05 -17.27 -4.45
C GLY A 81 -8.34 -16.90 -3.15
N VAL A 82 -7.06 -16.51 -3.18
CA VAL A 82 -6.33 -16.04 -2.00
C VAL A 82 -6.94 -14.74 -1.52
N LYS A 83 -7.18 -14.61 -0.19
CA LYS A 83 -7.69 -13.40 0.43
C LYS A 83 -6.59 -12.36 0.58
N ILE A 84 -6.75 -11.23 -0.08
CA ILE A 84 -5.80 -10.12 -0.08
C ILE A 84 -6.34 -8.98 0.78
N PRO A 85 -5.57 -8.45 1.75
CA PRO A 85 -5.98 -7.32 2.57
C PRO A 85 -5.76 -6.00 1.84
N MET A 86 -6.64 -5.04 2.11
CA MET A 86 -6.53 -3.68 1.62
C MET A 86 -7.03 -2.71 2.68
N PHE A 87 -6.27 -1.66 2.94
CA PHE A 87 -6.73 -0.54 3.74
C PHE A 87 -7.46 0.48 2.86
N LEU A 88 -8.61 0.93 3.32
CA LEU A 88 -9.39 2.01 2.71
C LEU A 88 -9.50 3.17 3.68
N THR A 89 -9.12 4.36 3.22
CA THR A 89 -9.24 5.59 4.00
C THR A 89 -10.05 6.61 3.21
N TYR A 90 -11.10 7.15 3.84
CA TYR A 90 -12.03 8.09 3.20
C TYR A 90 -12.84 8.88 4.25
N LYS A 91 -13.60 9.88 3.84
CA LYS A 91 -14.51 10.63 4.72
C LYS A 91 -15.64 9.76 5.25
N LYS A 92 -16.04 9.94 6.50
CA LYS A 92 -17.12 9.17 7.18
C LYS A 92 -18.48 9.27 6.46
N ASP A 93 -18.74 10.36 5.77
CA ASP A 93 -19.97 10.62 5.02
C ASP A 93 -19.94 10.15 3.55
N LEU A 94 -18.92 9.37 3.17
CA LEU A 94 -18.75 8.86 1.81
C LEU A 94 -19.97 8.06 1.34
N LYS A 95 -20.47 8.39 0.16
CA LYS A 95 -21.54 7.62 -0.49
C LYS A 95 -20.92 6.59 -1.44
N LYS A 96 -21.25 5.31 -1.25
CA LYS A 96 -20.85 4.20 -2.13
C LYS A 96 -21.78 4.16 -3.36
N ASP A 97 -21.67 5.15 -4.23
CA ASP A 97 -22.48 5.31 -5.44
C ASP A 97 -21.70 5.03 -6.75
N GLY A 98 -20.47 4.56 -6.62
CA GLY A 98 -19.60 4.26 -7.75
C GLY A 98 -18.96 5.48 -8.40
N LYS A 99 -18.97 6.65 -7.75
CA LYS A 99 -18.50 7.90 -8.37
C LYS A 99 -17.28 8.53 -7.70
N ASN A 100 -16.80 7.98 -6.61
CA ASN A 100 -15.69 8.56 -5.86
C ASN A 100 -14.36 8.33 -6.58
N PRO A 101 -13.46 9.32 -6.62
CA PRO A 101 -12.10 9.11 -7.12
C PRO A 101 -11.29 8.25 -6.15
N VAL A 102 -10.47 7.36 -6.68
CA VAL A 102 -9.62 6.45 -5.89
C VAL A 102 -8.17 6.61 -6.28
N PHE A 103 -7.27 6.70 -5.28
CA PHE A 103 -5.87 6.39 -5.40
C PHE A 103 -5.63 4.96 -4.91
N LEU A 104 -5.37 4.06 -5.85
CA LEU A 104 -5.04 2.67 -5.57
C LEU A 104 -3.52 2.51 -5.55
N TYR A 105 -2.97 2.26 -4.37
CA TYR A 105 -1.53 2.14 -4.13
C TYR A 105 -1.13 0.69 -3.85
N GLY A 106 -0.03 0.25 -4.44
CA GLY A 106 0.56 -1.05 -4.17
C GLY A 106 2.08 -1.05 -4.34
N TYR A 107 2.74 -2.04 -3.73
CA TYR A 107 4.18 -2.25 -3.83
C TYR A 107 4.53 -3.69 -4.25
N GLY A 108 4.16 -4.69 -3.45
CA GLY A 108 4.19 -6.12 -3.75
C GLY A 108 5.58 -6.66 -4.11
N GLY A 109 6.57 -6.49 -3.23
CA GLY A 109 7.89 -7.05 -3.48
C GLY A 109 8.88 -6.84 -2.34
N PHE A 110 10.04 -7.49 -2.45
CA PHE A 110 11.19 -7.36 -1.55
C PHE A 110 10.90 -7.62 -0.07
N GLY A 111 9.82 -8.35 0.26
CA GLY A 111 9.43 -8.61 1.63
C GLY A 111 9.04 -7.33 2.41
N ILE A 112 8.69 -6.24 1.71
CA ILE A 112 8.32 -4.98 2.38
C ILE A 112 6.83 -4.99 2.69
N SER A 113 6.49 -4.96 3.99
CA SER A 113 5.12 -4.78 4.46
C SER A 113 4.69 -3.33 4.37
N LEU A 114 3.54 -3.08 3.78
CA LEU A 114 2.92 -1.76 3.71
C LEU A 114 2.07 -1.53 4.96
N ASN A 115 2.58 -0.76 5.91
CA ASN A 115 1.88 -0.38 7.11
C ASN A 115 1.19 0.99 6.95
N PRO A 116 0.10 1.27 7.71
CA PRO A 116 -0.50 2.59 7.74
C PRO A 116 0.49 3.66 8.15
N GLY A 117 0.55 4.76 7.37
CA GLY A 117 1.42 5.89 7.64
C GLY A 117 0.85 7.19 7.12
N PHE A 118 1.14 8.27 7.82
CA PHE A 118 0.66 9.61 7.48
C PHE A 118 1.39 10.18 6.26
N SER A 119 0.63 10.88 5.44
CA SER A 119 1.17 11.73 4.37
C SER A 119 0.33 13.00 4.23
N ALA A 120 0.94 14.16 4.46
CA ALA A 120 0.27 15.45 4.35
C ALA A 120 -0.27 15.71 2.92
N THR A 121 0.41 15.19 1.90
CA THR A 121 -0.01 15.35 0.50
C THR A 121 -1.28 14.55 0.14
N ARG A 122 -1.64 13.56 0.95
CA ARG A 122 -2.86 12.76 0.77
C ARG A 122 -4.10 13.47 1.29
N ILE A 123 -3.94 14.32 2.31
CA ILE A 123 -5.07 14.95 3.01
C ILE A 123 -5.96 15.78 2.07
N PRO A 124 -5.45 16.67 1.20
CA PRO A 124 -6.31 17.41 0.28
C PRO A 124 -7.14 16.51 -0.64
N PHE A 125 -6.61 15.36 -1.06
CA PHE A 125 -7.36 14.40 -1.87
C PHE A 125 -8.51 13.77 -1.08
N LEU A 126 -8.27 13.38 0.17
CA LEU A 126 -9.28 12.83 1.06
C LEU A 126 -10.36 13.87 1.42
N GLU A 127 -9.96 15.11 1.71
CA GLU A 127 -10.88 16.21 2.01
C GLU A 127 -11.83 16.53 0.84
N ASN A 128 -11.38 16.31 -0.40
CA ASN A 128 -12.19 16.48 -1.61
C ASN A 128 -12.97 15.20 -2.00
N GLY A 129 -13.19 14.27 -1.06
CA GLY A 129 -14.01 13.09 -1.27
C GLY A 129 -13.31 11.94 -1.97
N GLY A 130 -11.98 11.96 -2.04
CA GLY A 130 -11.19 10.86 -2.57
C GLY A 130 -11.10 9.69 -1.58
N ILE A 131 -10.86 8.51 -2.12
CA ILE A 131 -10.57 7.28 -1.38
C ILE A 131 -9.11 6.91 -1.60
N TYR A 132 -8.35 6.75 -0.53
CA TYR A 132 -7.03 6.16 -0.59
C TYR A 132 -7.13 4.67 -0.28
N ALA A 133 -6.72 3.83 -1.22
CA ALA A 133 -6.72 2.38 -1.11
C ALA A 133 -5.28 1.87 -1.15
N GLN A 134 -4.80 1.23 -0.08
CA GLN A 134 -3.47 0.63 0.00
C GLN A 134 -3.58 -0.88 0.08
N VAL A 135 -3.09 -1.57 -0.94
CA VAL A 135 -3.20 -3.03 -1.04
C VAL A 135 -1.94 -3.69 -0.49
N ASN A 136 -2.11 -4.64 0.41
CA ASN A 136 -1.04 -5.49 0.94
C ASN A 136 -0.86 -6.71 0.02
N LEU A 137 -0.14 -6.49 -1.08
CA LEU A 137 0.05 -7.48 -2.14
C LEU A 137 1.01 -8.59 -1.72
N ARG A 138 0.83 -9.79 -2.27
CA ARG A 138 1.85 -10.84 -2.19
C ARG A 138 3.19 -10.32 -2.72
N GLY A 139 4.29 -10.85 -2.19
CA GLY A 139 5.64 -10.33 -2.41
C GLY A 139 6.11 -9.33 -1.33
N GLY A 140 5.19 -8.76 -0.54
CA GLY A 140 5.46 -8.17 0.76
C GLY A 140 5.72 -9.24 1.83
N SER A 141 5.73 -8.89 3.11
CA SER A 141 5.89 -9.86 4.21
C SER A 141 4.82 -9.71 5.30
N GLU A 142 3.66 -9.17 4.94
CA GLU A 142 2.54 -8.94 5.88
C GLU A 142 2.09 -10.22 6.58
N TYR A 143 2.23 -11.37 5.91
CA TYR A 143 1.93 -12.71 6.44
C TYR A 143 3.16 -13.64 6.43
N GLY A 144 4.37 -13.05 6.54
CA GLY A 144 5.61 -13.80 6.65
C GLY A 144 6.19 -14.24 5.30
N GLU A 145 7.11 -15.24 5.36
CA GLU A 145 7.91 -15.65 4.21
C GLU A 145 7.08 -16.26 3.08
N ASP A 146 6.05 -17.04 3.38
CA ASP A 146 5.18 -17.65 2.37
C ASP A 146 4.46 -16.58 1.54
N TRP A 147 4.05 -15.47 2.17
CA TRP A 147 3.45 -14.33 1.49
C TRP A 147 4.44 -13.64 0.54
N HIS A 148 5.70 -13.53 1.01
CA HIS A 148 6.79 -12.97 0.20
C HIS A 148 7.07 -13.85 -1.02
N VAL A 149 7.32 -15.14 -0.81
CA VAL A 149 7.66 -16.08 -1.88
C VAL A 149 6.54 -16.18 -2.92
N ALA A 150 5.27 -16.15 -2.50
CA ALA A 150 4.11 -16.20 -3.38
C ALA A 150 4.00 -15.01 -4.37
N GLY A 151 4.81 -13.96 -4.22
CA GLY A 151 4.88 -12.82 -5.14
C GLY A 151 6.24 -12.65 -5.83
N THR A 152 7.13 -13.65 -5.79
CA THR A 152 8.50 -13.54 -6.32
C THR A 152 8.75 -14.42 -7.54
N LYS A 153 9.79 -14.11 -8.31
CA LYS A 153 10.27 -14.91 -9.44
C LYS A 153 9.13 -15.32 -10.40
N MET A 154 8.94 -16.61 -10.61
CA MET A 154 7.89 -17.15 -11.49
C MET A 154 6.47 -16.93 -10.96
N GLN A 155 6.31 -16.58 -9.69
CA GLN A 155 5.02 -16.29 -9.07
C GLN A 155 4.68 -14.77 -9.08
N LYS A 156 5.50 -13.94 -9.73
CA LYS A 156 5.29 -12.48 -9.80
C LYS A 156 3.94 -12.10 -10.40
N GLN A 157 3.34 -12.95 -11.24
CA GLN A 157 2.01 -12.73 -11.80
C GLN A 157 0.94 -12.58 -10.71
N ASN A 158 1.08 -13.28 -9.58
CA ASN A 158 0.14 -13.17 -8.46
C ASN A 158 0.01 -11.73 -7.95
N VAL A 159 1.11 -10.96 -7.93
CA VAL A 159 1.13 -9.56 -7.49
C VAL A 159 0.27 -8.68 -8.40
N PHE A 160 0.34 -8.92 -9.72
CA PHE A 160 -0.47 -8.20 -10.71
C PHE A 160 -1.95 -8.60 -10.59
N ASP A 161 -2.22 -9.90 -10.46
CA ASP A 161 -3.59 -10.41 -10.30
C ASP A 161 -4.23 -9.89 -9.00
N ASP A 162 -3.48 -9.82 -7.89
CA ASP A 162 -3.93 -9.22 -6.64
C ASP A 162 -4.34 -7.75 -6.81
N PHE A 163 -3.51 -6.98 -7.53
CA PHE A 163 -3.75 -5.54 -7.71
C PHE A 163 -4.92 -5.26 -8.66
N ILE A 164 -5.09 -6.08 -9.70
CA ILE A 164 -6.25 -6.03 -10.60
C ILE A 164 -7.52 -6.36 -9.82
N SER A 165 -7.51 -7.45 -9.04
CA SER A 165 -8.65 -7.86 -8.22
C SER A 165 -9.03 -6.82 -7.17
N ALA A 166 -8.05 -6.04 -6.65
CA ALA A 166 -8.33 -4.90 -5.77
C ALA A 166 -9.16 -3.82 -6.49
N ALA A 167 -8.79 -3.48 -7.73
CA ALA A 167 -9.54 -2.50 -8.52
C ALA A 167 -10.95 -3.01 -8.85
N GLU A 168 -11.09 -4.28 -9.25
CA GLU A 168 -12.37 -4.93 -9.51
C GLU A 168 -13.26 -4.90 -8.26
N TYR A 169 -12.71 -5.27 -7.09
CA TYR A 169 -13.43 -5.21 -5.81
C TYR A 169 -13.96 -3.81 -5.51
N LEU A 170 -13.17 -2.75 -5.70
CA LEU A 170 -13.58 -1.37 -5.45
C LEU A 170 -14.74 -0.93 -6.37
N ILE A 171 -14.77 -1.42 -7.60
CA ILE A 171 -15.85 -1.17 -8.57
C ILE A 171 -17.11 -1.95 -8.17
N ASP A 172 -16.99 -3.24 -7.89
CA ASP A 172 -18.10 -4.13 -7.54
C ASP A 172 -18.80 -3.69 -6.25
N GLN A 173 -18.00 -3.22 -5.26
CA GLN A 173 -18.51 -2.68 -4.00
C GLN A 173 -19.02 -1.23 -4.12
N LYS A 174 -19.06 -0.66 -5.34
CA LYS A 174 -19.54 0.70 -5.62
C LYS A 174 -18.79 1.82 -4.87
N TYR A 175 -17.54 1.59 -4.51
CA TYR A 175 -16.68 2.67 -4.04
C TYR A 175 -16.37 3.64 -5.19
N THR A 176 -16.18 3.12 -6.41
CA THR A 176 -15.72 3.87 -7.58
C THR A 176 -16.19 3.21 -8.89
N ASN A 177 -15.69 3.70 -10.01
CA ASN A 177 -15.80 3.08 -11.32
C ASN A 177 -14.44 3.12 -12.04
N LYS A 178 -14.35 2.41 -13.17
CA LYS A 178 -13.11 2.28 -13.96
C LYS A 178 -12.49 3.61 -14.42
N ASP A 179 -13.29 4.66 -14.58
CA ASP A 179 -12.84 5.96 -15.10
C ASP A 179 -12.31 6.88 -13.97
N LYS A 180 -12.41 6.43 -12.70
CA LYS A 180 -12.06 7.21 -11.51
C LYS A 180 -11.02 6.56 -10.60
N ILE A 181 -10.33 5.52 -11.08
CA ILE A 181 -9.21 4.89 -10.38
C ILE A 181 -7.90 5.41 -10.96
N ALA A 182 -7.11 6.04 -10.10
CA ALA A 182 -5.70 6.33 -10.38
C ALA A 182 -4.83 5.29 -9.65
N ILE A 183 -4.00 4.58 -10.40
CA ILE A 183 -3.05 3.61 -9.85
C ILE A 183 -1.72 4.29 -9.56
N VAL A 184 -1.16 4.02 -8.40
CA VAL A 184 0.07 4.65 -7.91
C VAL A 184 1.01 3.60 -7.35
N GLY A 185 2.30 3.75 -7.64
CA GLY A 185 3.34 2.86 -7.11
C GLY A 185 4.73 3.45 -7.35
N GLY A 186 5.59 3.33 -6.35
CA GLY A 186 6.99 3.79 -6.43
C GLY A 186 7.95 2.61 -6.49
N SER A 187 9.14 2.76 -7.11
CA SER A 187 10.16 1.70 -7.20
C SER A 187 9.57 0.39 -7.76
N ASN A 188 9.56 -0.71 -7.00
CA ASN A 188 8.89 -1.97 -7.39
C ASN A 188 7.38 -1.79 -7.67
N GLY A 189 6.70 -0.90 -6.95
CA GLY A 189 5.33 -0.50 -7.25
C GLY A 189 5.20 0.25 -8.58
N GLY A 190 6.26 0.93 -9.04
CA GLY A 190 6.35 1.50 -10.39
C GLY A 190 6.32 0.43 -11.47
N LEU A 191 7.04 -0.68 -11.27
CA LEU A 191 6.95 -1.86 -12.15
C LEU A 191 5.52 -2.36 -12.23
N LEU A 192 4.84 -2.50 -11.08
CA LEU A 192 3.44 -2.90 -11.01
C LEU A 192 2.54 -2.01 -11.87
N VAL A 193 2.68 -0.68 -11.75
CA VAL A 193 1.88 0.30 -12.48
C VAL A 193 2.17 0.30 -13.98
N VAL A 194 3.44 0.15 -14.39
CA VAL A 194 3.85 0.15 -15.81
C VAL A 194 3.36 -1.10 -16.54
N PHE A 195 3.36 -2.26 -15.90
CA PHE A 195 2.95 -3.52 -16.53
C PHE A 195 1.43 -3.74 -16.58
N LEU A 196 0.65 -3.08 -15.71
CA LEU A 196 -0.81 -3.18 -15.72
C LEU A 196 -1.48 -2.77 -17.05
N PRO A 197 -1.05 -1.72 -17.77
CA PRO A 197 -1.60 -1.37 -19.07
C PRO A 197 -1.39 -2.44 -20.15
N VAL A 198 -0.41 -3.33 -20.01
CA VAL A 198 -0.17 -4.45 -20.95
C VAL A 198 -1.26 -5.52 -20.84
N PHE A 199 -1.93 -5.62 -19.69
CA PHE A 199 -3.10 -6.48 -19.47
C PHE A 199 -4.43 -5.76 -19.78
N ARG A 200 -4.41 -4.86 -20.73
CA ARG A 200 -5.39 -3.84 -21.13
C ARG A 200 -6.82 -4.32 -21.38
N ASP A 201 -7.05 -5.59 -21.64
CA ASP A 201 -8.37 -6.10 -22.00
C ASP A 201 -9.34 -6.24 -20.80
N ARG A 202 -8.85 -6.11 -19.55
CA ARG A 202 -9.68 -6.25 -18.36
C ARG A 202 -9.89 -4.95 -17.58
N LEU A 203 -8.94 -4.02 -17.60
CA LEU A 203 -9.05 -2.76 -16.88
C LEU A 203 -8.88 -1.59 -17.88
N LEU A 204 -9.99 -0.97 -18.29
CA LEU A 204 -9.99 0.21 -19.15
C LEU A 204 -9.50 1.43 -18.32
N LEU A 205 -8.20 1.52 -18.10
CA LEU A 205 -7.58 2.73 -17.55
C LEU A 205 -7.55 3.79 -18.64
N ARG A 206 -8.45 4.74 -18.60
CA ARG A 206 -8.32 5.97 -19.39
C ARG A 206 -7.31 6.87 -18.68
N HIS A 207 -6.17 7.06 -19.31
CA HIS A 207 -5.25 8.11 -18.94
C HIS A 207 -5.91 9.46 -19.22
N THR A 208 -6.10 10.26 -18.19
CA THR A 208 -6.35 11.68 -18.33
C THR A 208 -4.99 12.36 -18.32
N ASP A 209 -4.56 12.78 -19.50
CA ASP A 209 -3.49 13.69 -19.80
C ASP A 209 -2.23 13.12 -20.49
N ASN A 210 -1.74 13.88 -21.47
CA ASN A 210 -0.79 13.47 -22.52
C ASN A 210 0.69 13.35 -22.10
N SER A 211 1.06 13.49 -20.83
CA SER A 211 2.46 13.56 -20.40
C SER A 211 3.10 12.24 -19.93
N VAL A 212 2.33 11.29 -19.44
CA VAL A 212 2.83 9.97 -18.97
C VAL A 212 2.65 8.83 -20.00
N PRO A 213 1.68 8.88 -20.94
CA PRO A 213 1.41 7.78 -21.87
C PRO A 213 2.55 7.47 -22.83
N THR A 214 3.37 8.46 -23.21
CA THR A 214 4.42 8.28 -24.22
C THR A 214 5.59 7.46 -23.67
N ILE A 215 5.95 7.64 -22.41
CA ILE A 215 7.05 6.88 -21.78
C ILE A 215 6.62 5.43 -21.52
N ALA A 216 5.43 5.22 -20.97
CA ALA A 216 4.91 3.88 -20.69
C ALA A 216 4.65 3.09 -21.98
N ARG A 217 4.10 3.73 -23.03
CA ARG A 217 3.91 3.12 -24.35
C ARG A 217 5.22 2.80 -25.04
N ASN A 218 6.21 3.71 -25.02
CA ASN A 218 7.52 3.48 -25.59
C ASN A 218 8.32 2.40 -24.86
N ILE A 219 8.12 2.23 -23.56
CA ILE A 219 8.72 1.14 -22.77
C ILE A 219 8.01 -0.17 -23.10
N ALA A 220 6.67 -0.19 -23.14
CA ALA A 220 5.90 -1.38 -23.50
C ALA A 220 6.19 -1.85 -24.91
N ASP A 221 6.24 -0.94 -25.89
CA ASP A 221 6.56 -1.27 -27.29
C ASP A 221 8.00 -1.77 -27.47
N LYS A 222 8.94 -1.34 -26.62
CA LYS A 222 10.33 -1.83 -26.62
C LYS A 222 10.53 -3.13 -25.84
N LEU A 223 9.65 -3.45 -24.88
CA LEU A 223 9.71 -4.69 -24.09
C LEU A 223 8.88 -5.82 -24.68
N LEU A 224 7.95 -5.53 -25.61
CA LEU A 224 7.19 -6.51 -26.38
C LEU A 224 8.02 -7.04 -27.57
N VAL A 225 9.24 -7.50 -27.33
CA VAL A 225 9.94 -8.39 -28.27
C VAL A 225 9.29 -9.76 -28.13
N PRO A 226 8.87 -10.42 -29.24
CA PRO A 226 8.30 -11.75 -29.15
C PRO A 226 9.27 -12.69 -28.42
N TYR A 227 8.80 -13.34 -27.37
CA TYR A 227 9.55 -14.34 -26.64
C TYR A 227 9.87 -15.49 -27.61
N SER A 228 11.12 -15.60 -28.04
CA SER A 228 11.60 -16.78 -28.72
C SER A 228 12.13 -17.74 -27.67
N SER A 229 11.71 -19.00 -27.76
CA SER A 229 12.08 -20.08 -26.82
C SER A 229 13.59 -20.39 -26.79
N GLN A 230 14.41 -19.65 -27.56
CA GLN A 230 15.85 -19.86 -27.66
C GLN A 230 16.71 -18.83 -26.91
N ASN A 231 16.08 -17.80 -26.29
CA ASN A 231 16.85 -16.82 -25.52
C ASN A 231 16.05 -16.31 -24.31
N PRO A 232 16.24 -16.90 -23.11
CA PRO A 232 15.46 -16.58 -21.92
C PRO A 232 15.72 -15.20 -21.31
N PHE A 233 16.66 -14.42 -21.85
CA PHE A 233 16.95 -13.06 -21.37
C PHE A 233 16.97 -12.07 -22.53
N PRO A 234 16.10 -11.06 -22.57
CA PRO A 234 16.20 -10.00 -23.57
C PRO A 234 17.48 -9.20 -23.35
N VAL A 235 18.38 -9.23 -24.33
CA VAL A 235 19.54 -8.32 -24.37
C VAL A 235 19.01 -6.97 -24.79
N LEU A 236 18.98 -6.01 -23.86
CA LEU A 236 18.67 -4.62 -24.16
C LEU A 236 19.81 -3.99 -24.97
N HIS A 237 19.66 -3.89 -26.28
CA HIS A 237 20.51 -3.06 -27.11
C HIS A 237 20.06 -1.60 -27.07
N GLY A 238 20.33 -0.91 -25.96
CA GLY A 238 20.27 0.53 -25.89
C GLY A 238 21.62 1.12 -26.34
N ARG A 239 21.63 2.03 -27.30
CA ARG A 239 22.80 2.85 -27.57
C ARG A 239 23.02 3.79 -26.38
N GLY A 240 23.83 3.35 -25.43
CA GLY A 240 24.31 4.11 -24.30
C GLY A 240 25.31 3.22 -23.60
N CYS A 241 26.60 3.60 -23.65
CA CYS A 241 27.72 2.84 -23.13
C CYS A 241 27.49 2.48 -21.65
N ILE A 242 27.29 1.19 -21.38
CA ILE A 242 27.55 0.62 -20.07
C ILE A 242 28.79 -0.25 -20.25
N HIS A 243 29.81 0.07 -19.48
CA HIS A 243 31.08 -0.64 -19.49
C HIS A 243 30.89 -2.09 -19.06
N PRO A 244 31.59 -3.10 -19.63
CA PRO A 244 31.32 -4.53 -19.38
C PRO A 244 31.62 -5.01 -17.96
N GLU A 245 32.10 -4.17 -17.05
CA GLU A 245 32.55 -4.56 -15.70
C GLU A 245 31.59 -4.27 -14.56
N GLU A 246 30.42 -3.66 -14.81
CA GLU A 246 29.42 -3.46 -13.75
C GLU A 246 28.39 -4.61 -13.73
N ARG A 247 28.74 -5.69 -13.07
CA ARG A 247 27.79 -6.73 -12.64
C ARG A 247 27.15 -6.29 -11.35
N ILE A 248 25.89 -5.93 -11.40
CA ILE A 248 25.06 -5.77 -10.22
C ILE A 248 24.49 -7.15 -9.84
N TYR A 249 24.84 -7.61 -8.65
CA TYR A 249 24.30 -8.81 -8.00
C TYR A 249 22.86 -8.55 -7.52
#